data_da4aa45137fe017761022add8c6ef620
#
_entry.id   da4aa45137fe017761022add8c6ef620
#
_cell.length_a   1.000
_cell.length_b   1.000
_cell.length_c   1.000
_cell.angle_alpha   90.00
_cell.angle_beta   90.00
_cell.angle_gamma   90.00
#
_symmetry.space_group_name_H-M   'P 1'
#
loop_
_entity.id
_entity.type
_entity.pdbx_description
1 polymer ?
#
loop_
_entity_poly.entity_id
_entity_poly.type
_entity_poly.pdbx_seq_one_letter_code
_entity_poly.pdbx_strand_id
1 'polypeptide(L)'
;PALNVSYLTEHFNVKCDEYELTEVVRQKAASGVMNNAIKLRQAIDSNTFNQLVVEDQFPDIKFVEHKDFLTRYLETCNSKINGESIVIAQSNADVAAFNRQIREYFFPEHPTITAGDKVMAVNNSNAYGFFISNGDFGLVKQVSPEVEERTVTLKRKIKETGETESIPITLRFRKSIVGFKELDGTPRFFEAMIYEDLLYSDQATLSSDENKALYLDFCIRHPGLKRGSREFKDTLIADPYFNALRLKFGYAITCHKAQGSEWNNVFVKCRTNQSQLTMGYFRWFYTAITRTASTLYLMDPPKLKLGGGITLVSNPGMSFSGEVNAPKEDVNSNSNVIPKTEEVVTSPVITVGHEAQNTFDIPTGNSFLMGMLEKVRSYIAGHGIEIEHIDHKPYLELYFFKRGQEHCRVNINYNGKSKVTNVSAIDVNQLGSDVVQMLAGLKAAIISTEAAAAQGVFEEDFLNQFHERLTALAIEQGLVVPSVQQYNYCQRYTFTRAHEVAVFNIYYNGKKQFSRCEPMNNLSTPGPLMNEVVSLITKGMS
;
A
#
# COMPACT_ATOMS: atom_id res chain seq x y z
N PRO A 1 -8.41 7.47 11.45
CA PRO A 1 -9.76 7.99 11.66
C PRO A 1 -10.52 7.23 12.75
N ALA A 2 -10.56 5.87 12.69
CA ALA A 2 -11.37 5.05 13.59
C ALA A 2 -10.98 5.12 15.09
N LEU A 3 -9.79 5.57 15.42
CA LEU A 3 -9.29 5.74 16.79
C LEU A 3 -8.98 7.21 17.13
N ASN A 4 -9.42 8.15 16.30
CA ASN A 4 -9.23 9.58 16.56
C ASN A 4 -10.49 10.15 17.24
N VAL A 5 -10.33 10.63 18.46
CA VAL A 5 -11.42 11.13 19.31
C VAL A 5 -12.17 12.28 18.63
N SER A 6 -11.45 13.26 18.08
CA SER A 6 -12.08 14.39 17.38
C SER A 6 -12.92 13.92 16.20
N TYR A 7 -12.37 12.98 15.38
CA TYR A 7 -13.11 12.41 14.26
C TYR A 7 -14.38 11.66 14.69
N LEU A 8 -14.30 10.87 15.77
CA LEU A 8 -15.46 10.11 16.30
C LEU A 8 -16.53 11.04 16.86
N THR A 9 -16.11 12.08 17.57
CA THR A 9 -17.02 13.09 18.12
C THR A 9 -17.71 13.90 17.03
N GLU A 10 -16.96 14.40 16.05
CA GLU A 10 -17.50 15.25 14.98
C GLU A 10 -18.40 14.51 14.00
N HIS A 11 -18.04 13.26 13.64
CA HIS A 11 -18.73 12.52 12.57
C HIS A 11 -19.82 11.57 13.09
N PHE A 12 -19.69 11.09 14.32
CA PHE A 12 -20.58 10.08 14.89
C PHE A 12 -21.27 10.56 16.18
N ASN A 13 -20.96 11.77 16.67
CA ASN A 13 -21.47 12.31 17.92
C ASN A 13 -21.29 11.37 19.12
N VAL A 14 -20.15 10.65 19.14
CA VAL A 14 -19.80 9.69 20.20
C VAL A 14 -18.89 10.38 21.20
N LYS A 15 -19.23 10.31 22.49
CA LYS A 15 -18.32 10.74 23.55
C LYS A 15 -17.28 9.64 23.75
N CYS A 16 -16.00 9.97 23.55
CA CYS A 16 -14.87 9.07 23.66
C CYS A 16 -13.92 9.55 24.76
N ASP A 17 -13.42 8.61 25.55
CA ASP A 17 -12.29 8.83 26.43
C ASP A 17 -11.04 8.19 25.80
N GLU A 18 -9.90 8.89 25.86
CA GLU A 18 -8.63 8.41 25.35
C GLU A 18 -7.74 7.97 26.52
N TYR A 19 -7.19 6.77 26.40
CA TYR A 19 -6.27 6.22 27.39
C TYR A 19 -5.03 5.67 26.68
N GLU A 20 -3.86 6.17 27.06
CA GLU A 20 -2.59 5.68 26.55
C GLU A 20 -1.99 4.63 27.50
N LEU A 21 -1.69 3.44 26.95
CA LEU A 21 -0.98 2.39 27.68
C LEU A 21 0.52 2.72 27.71
N THR A 22 1.03 3.09 28.87
CA THR A 22 2.43 3.52 29.08
C THR A 22 3.33 2.41 29.57
N GLU A 23 2.82 1.36 30.20
CA GLU A 23 3.59 0.26 30.75
C GLU A 23 3.72 -0.93 29.81
N VAL A 24 4.93 -1.47 29.71
CA VAL A 24 5.21 -2.70 28.94
C VAL A 24 5.16 -3.88 29.89
N VAL A 25 4.09 -4.64 29.85
CA VAL A 25 3.86 -5.81 30.73
C VAL A 25 4.51 -7.10 30.21
N ARG A 26 4.76 -7.17 28.90
CA ARG A 26 5.11 -8.40 28.17
C ARG A 26 6.53 -8.92 28.41
N GLN A 27 7.46 -8.03 28.73
CA GLN A 27 8.90 -8.34 28.80
C GLN A 27 9.51 -7.90 30.13
N LYS A 28 10.52 -8.65 30.60
CA LYS A 28 11.26 -8.31 31.81
C LYS A 28 12.02 -7.00 31.61
N ALA A 29 12.19 -6.20 32.68
CA ALA A 29 12.87 -4.90 32.64
C ALA A 29 14.31 -4.95 32.08
N ALA A 30 14.98 -6.11 32.14
CA ALA A 30 16.32 -6.32 31.61
C ALA A 30 16.35 -6.99 30.21
N SER A 31 15.24 -7.02 29.49
CA SER A 31 15.14 -7.63 28.16
C SER A 31 15.80 -6.77 27.09
N GLY A 32 16.64 -7.38 26.27
CA GLY A 32 17.23 -6.75 25.10
C GLY A 32 16.18 -6.40 24.04
N VAL A 33 15.12 -7.20 23.92
CA VAL A 33 13.97 -6.91 23.05
C VAL A 33 13.32 -5.59 23.48
N MET A 34 13.09 -5.42 24.80
CA MET A 34 12.52 -4.19 25.35
C MET A 34 13.43 -2.98 25.12
N ASN A 35 14.75 -3.14 25.36
CA ASN A 35 15.72 -2.06 25.16
C ASN A 35 15.75 -1.59 23.70
N ASN A 36 15.83 -2.51 22.74
CA ASN A 36 15.78 -2.18 21.32
C ASN A 36 14.41 -1.58 20.91
N ALA A 37 13.30 -2.06 21.47
CA ALA A 37 11.97 -1.51 21.21
C ALA A 37 11.82 -0.07 21.71
N ILE A 38 12.36 0.25 22.91
CA ILE A 38 12.36 1.63 23.44
C ILE A 38 13.14 2.56 22.51
N LYS A 39 14.33 2.16 22.03
CA LYS A 39 15.11 2.96 21.08
C LYS A 39 14.39 3.22 19.77
N LEU A 40 13.70 2.19 19.24
CA LEU A 40 12.88 2.34 18.05
C LEU A 40 11.71 3.30 18.28
N ARG A 41 11.03 3.20 19.43
CA ARG A 41 9.94 4.09 19.81
C ARG A 41 10.44 5.54 19.94
N GLN A 42 11.54 5.78 20.64
CA GLN A 42 12.16 7.10 20.75
C GLN A 42 12.50 7.71 19.40
N ALA A 43 13.05 6.89 18.47
CA ALA A 43 13.34 7.33 17.10
C ALA A 43 12.06 7.68 16.32
N ILE A 44 10.97 6.92 16.52
CA ILE A 44 9.65 7.18 15.90
C ILE A 44 9.05 8.47 16.48
N ASP A 45 9.07 8.64 17.80
CA ASP A 45 8.48 9.79 18.49
C ASP A 45 9.24 11.09 18.16
N SER A 46 10.59 11.02 18.10
CA SER A 46 11.45 12.15 17.69
C SER A 46 11.53 12.34 16.17
N ASN A 47 10.89 11.46 15.39
CA ASN A 47 10.95 11.42 13.92
C ASN A 47 12.38 11.40 13.37
N THR A 48 13.31 10.70 14.06
CA THR A 48 14.74 10.67 13.76
C THR A 48 15.16 9.26 13.33
N PHE A 49 15.54 9.09 12.05
CA PHE A 49 15.85 7.78 11.44
C PHE A 49 17.28 7.70 10.91
N ASN A 50 18.24 8.31 11.60
CA ASN A 50 19.63 8.43 11.18
C ASN A 50 20.51 7.23 11.58
N GLN A 51 20.05 6.41 12.50
CA GLN A 51 20.76 5.18 12.88
C GLN A 51 19.81 4.07 13.27
N LEU A 52 20.22 2.85 12.99
CA LEU A 52 19.52 1.64 13.41
C LEU A 52 20.56 0.55 13.64
N VAL A 53 20.93 0.36 14.91
CA VAL A 53 21.83 -0.70 15.35
C VAL A 53 21.14 -1.48 16.45
N VAL A 54 20.97 -2.77 16.22
CA VAL A 54 20.41 -3.67 17.24
C VAL A 54 21.50 -4.04 18.25
N GLU A 55 21.20 -3.86 19.53
CA GLU A 55 22.06 -4.33 20.60
C GLU A 55 21.84 -5.80 20.87
N ASP A 56 22.89 -6.60 20.73
CA ASP A 56 22.88 -8.07 20.81
C ASP A 56 23.55 -8.64 22.07
N GLN A 57 24.00 -7.76 22.97
CA GLN A 57 24.66 -8.15 24.22
C GLN A 57 23.71 -8.81 25.25
N PHE A 58 22.45 -8.93 24.91
CA PHE A 58 21.41 -9.49 25.76
C PHE A 58 21.16 -10.97 25.44
N PRO A 59 20.91 -11.82 26.45
CA PRO A 59 20.76 -13.26 26.27
C PRO A 59 19.50 -13.64 25.45
N ASP A 60 18.51 -12.75 25.41
CA ASP A 60 17.23 -12.91 24.71
C ASP A 60 17.29 -12.42 23.25
N ILE A 61 18.46 -11.97 22.75
CA ILE A 61 18.67 -11.61 21.34
C ILE A 61 19.76 -12.49 20.73
N LYS A 62 19.46 -13.07 19.57
CA LYS A 62 20.41 -13.91 18.84
C LYS A 62 20.43 -13.54 17.37
N PHE A 63 21.59 -13.39 16.79
CA PHE A 63 21.77 -13.22 15.36
C PHE A 63 21.92 -14.58 14.70
N VAL A 64 21.25 -14.77 13.57
CA VAL A 64 21.19 -16.03 12.83
C VAL A 64 21.53 -15.79 11.37
N GLU A 65 22.48 -16.55 10.83
CA GLU A 65 22.73 -16.55 9.39
C GLU A 65 21.64 -17.33 8.65
N HIS A 66 21.35 -16.94 7.41
CA HIS A 66 20.33 -17.62 6.60
C HIS A 66 20.56 -19.12 6.45
N LYS A 67 21.83 -19.55 6.34
CA LYS A 67 22.18 -20.99 6.23
C LYS A 67 21.83 -21.79 7.49
N ASP A 68 21.85 -21.15 8.66
CA ASP A 68 21.63 -21.79 9.97
C ASP A 68 20.17 -21.63 10.44
N PHE A 69 19.37 -20.85 9.72
CA PHE A 69 18.00 -20.50 10.10
C PHE A 69 17.15 -21.75 10.43
N LEU A 70 17.09 -22.72 9.51
CA LEU A 70 16.24 -23.88 9.69
C LEU A 70 16.66 -24.70 10.92
N THR A 71 17.96 -24.93 11.11
CA THR A 71 18.48 -25.65 12.28
C THR A 71 18.09 -24.94 13.57
N ARG A 72 18.27 -23.61 13.63
CA ARG A 72 17.90 -22.83 14.82
C ARG A 72 16.39 -22.81 15.06
N TYR A 73 15.59 -22.71 14.00
CA TYR A 73 14.14 -22.79 14.14
C TYR A 73 13.71 -24.14 14.73
N LEU A 74 14.26 -25.24 14.23
CA LEU A 74 13.96 -26.60 14.70
C LEU A 74 14.38 -26.83 16.16
N GLU A 75 15.52 -26.29 16.58
CA GLU A 75 15.95 -26.32 17.98
C GLU A 75 14.91 -25.66 18.91
N THR A 76 14.33 -24.51 18.49
CA THR A 76 13.35 -23.77 19.31
C THR A 76 12.01 -24.47 19.45
N CYS A 77 11.70 -25.40 18.57
CA CYS A 77 10.45 -26.16 18.62
C CYS A 77 10.68 -27.66 18.91
N ASN A 78 11.90 -28.07 19.32
CA ASN A 78 12.30 -29.44 19.57
C ASN A 78 11.95 -30.39 18.39
N SER A 79 12.15 -29.90 17.16
CA SER A 79 11.81 -30.58 15.90
C SER A 79 10.36 -31.09 15.85
N LYS A 80 9.44 -30.39 16.49
CA LYS A 80 7.99 -30.69 16.49
C LYS A 80 7.18 -29.48 16.08
N ILE A 81 6.11 -29.68 15.33
CA ILE A 81 5.18 -28.61 14.98
C ILE A 81 4.41 -28.19 16.24
N ASN A 82 4.56 -26.94 16.64
CA ASN A 82 3.92 -26.36 17.80
C ASN A 82 3.59 -24.87 17.59
N GLY A 83 3.12 -24.20 18.64
CA GLY A 83 2.80 -22.78 18.66
C GLY A 83 3.91 -21.87 19.19
N GLU A 84 5.08 -22.43 19.58
CA GLU A 84 6.11 -21.72 20.32
C GLU A 84 6.97 -20.78 19.46
N SER A 85 7.12 -21.12 18.19
CA SER A 85 8.02 -20.44 17.27
C SER A 85 7.31 -19.95 16.03
N ILE A 86 7.71 -18.77 15.56
CA ILE A 86 7.18 -18.15 14.34
C ILE A 86 8.28 -17.39 13.58
N VAL A 87 8.15 -17.34 12.26
CA VAL A 87 8.95 -16.46 11.41
C VAL A 87 8.12 -15.25 11.00
N ILE A 88 8.67 -14.05 11.15
CA ILE A 88 8.04 -12.81 10.71
C ILE A 88 8.87 -12.20 9.57
N ALA A 89 8.24 -11.97 8.44
CA ALA A 89 8.84 -11.28 7.30
C ALA A 89 7.95 -10.14 6.81
N GLN A 90 8.50 -9.29 5.92
CA GLN A 90 7.75 -8.17 5.39
C GLN A 90 6.87 -8.57 4.19
N SER A 91 7.44 -9.32 3.24
CA SER A 91 6.76 -9.68 2.00
C SER A 91 6.07 -11.04 2.08
N ASN A 92 4.95 -11.20 1.35
CA ASN A 92 4.29 -12.50 1.22
C ASN A 92 5.18 -13.54 0.51
N ALA A 93 6.04 -13.12 -0.41
CA ALA A 93 6.99 -13.99 -1.08
C ALA A 93 8.01 -14.59 -0.10
N ASP A 94 8.57 -13.77 0.81
CA ASP A 94 9.46 -14.27 1.87
C ASP A 94 8.74 -15.24 2.80
N VAL A 95 7.51 -14.88 3.22
CA VAL A 95 6.67 -15.75 4.05
C VAL A 95 6.41 -17.10 3.37
N ALA A 96 6.07 -17.09 2.08
CA ALA A 96 5.87 -18.33 1.31
C ALA A 96 7.15 -19.17 1.23
N ALA A 97 8.33 -18.53 1.04
CA ALA A 97 9.62 -19.21 1.01
C ALA A 97 9.95 -19.88 2.35
N PHE A 98 9.81 -19.18 3.49
CA PHE A 98 10.02 -19.74 4.82
C PHE A 98 9.02 -20.85 5.16
N ASN A 99 7.75 -20.66 4.83
CA ASN A 99 6.73 -21.70 5.02
C ASN A 99 7.09 -22.97 4.26
N ARG A 100 7.54 -22.85 2.99
CA ARG A 100 7.98 -23.98 2.18
C ARG A 100 9.19 -24.67 2.81
N GLN A 101 10.23 -23.93 3.16
CA GLN A 101 11.48 -24.47 3.72
C GLN A 101 11.24 -25.25 5.03
N ILE A 102 10.41 -24.70 5.94
CA ILE A 102 10.09 -25.35 7.21
C ILE A 102 9.23 -26.58 6.97
N ARG A 103 8.24 -26.48 6.07
CA ARG A 103 7.33 -27.55 5.75
C ARG A 103 8.04 -28.73 5.08
N GLU A 104 8.98 -28.48 4.16
CA GLU A 104 9.79 -29.50 3.49
C GLU A 104 10.60 -30.34 4.49
N TYR A 105 11.03 -29.76 5.60
CA TYR A 105 11.67 -30.52 6.67
C TYR A 105 10.69 -31.46 7.40
N PHE A 106 9.50 -30.96 7.75
CA PHE A 106 8.52 -31.76 8.50
C PHE A 106 7.82 -32.80 7.63
N PHE A 107 7.67 -32.53 6.34
CA PHE A 107 6.92 -33.36 5.39
C PHE A 107 7.67 -33.49 4.06
N PRO A 108 8.87 -34.10 4.04
CA PRO A 108 9.75 -34.14 2.85
C PRO A 108 9.14 -34.87 1.64
N GLU A 109 8.27 -35.87 1.88
CA GLU A 109 7.63 -36.67 0.82
C GLU A 109 6.23 -36.18 0.45
N HIS A 110 5.75 -35.07 1.08
CA HIS A 110 4.41 -34.54 0.88
C HIS A 110 4.43 -33.15 0.28
N PRO A 111 4.44 -32.99 -1.04
CA PRO A 111 4.44 -31.68 -1.69
C PRO A 111 3.14 -30.90 -1.45
N THR A 112 2.03 -31.61 -1.21
CA THR A 112 0.72 -31.03 -0.92
C THR A 112 0.38 -31.05 0.57
N ILE A 113 -0.65 -30.28 0.96
CA ILE A 113 -1.14 -30.26 2.34
C ILE A 113 -1.38 -31.67 2.89
N THR A 114 -0.98 -31.91 4.12
CA THR A 114 -1.09 -33.22 4.77
C THR A 114 -1.50 -33.10 6.24
N ALA A 115 -1.87 -34.22 6.85
CA ALA A 115 -2.17 -34.26 8.28
C ALA A 115 -0.96 -33.82 9.11
N GLY A 116 -1.17 -32.96 10.10
CA GLY A 116 -0.13 -32.34 10.91
C GLY A 116 0.33 -30.97 10.43
N ASP A 117 -0.03 -30.53 9.23
CA ASP A 117 0.30 -29.18 8.76
C ASP A 117 -0.31 -28.09 9.66
N LYS A 118 0.53 -27.12 10.02
CA LYS A 118 0.10 -25.88 10.69
C LYS A 118 -0.36 -24.88 9.64
N VAL A 119 -1.59 -24.41 9.78
CA VAL A 119 -2.22 -23.45 8.85
C VAL A 119 -2.68 -22.21 9.55
N MET A 120 -2.95 -21.15 8.78
CA MET A 120 -3.51 -19.89 9.26
C MET A 120 -4.63 -19.45 8.32
N ALA A 121 -5.78 -19.08 8.90
CA ALA A 121 -6.89 -18.49 8.15
C ALA A 121 -6.52 -17.08 7.64
N VAL A 122 -6.84 -16.78 6.38
CA VAL A 122 -6.55 -15.47 5.78
C VAL A 122 -7.79 -14.63 5.48
N ASN A 123 -8.95 -15.12 5.91
CA ASN A 123 -10.21 -14.36 5.94
C ASN A 123 -11.08 -14.81 7.12
N ASN A 124 -12.02 -13.95 7.50
CA ASN A 124 -13.03 -14.30 8.49
C ASN A 124 -14.03 -15.29 7.92
N SER A 125 -14.50 -16.25 8.74
CA SER A 125 -15.53 -17.22 8.34
C SER A 125 -16.46 -17.55 9.49
N ASN A 126 -17.77 -17.59 9.20
CA ASN A 126 -18.83 -18.08 10.12
C ASN A 126 -19.50 -19.36 9.57
N ALA A 127 -18.98 -19.91 8.46
CA ALA A 127 -19.65 -20.98 7.73
C ALA A 127 -19.73 -22.32 8.48
N TYR A 128 -18.94 -22.49 9.55
CA TYR A 128 -18.77 -23.77 10.24
C TYR A 128 -19.37 -23.79 11.66
N GLY A 129 -20.28 -22.86 11.94
CA GLY A 129 -21.01 -22.80 13.22
C GLY A 129 -20.24 -22.17 14.38
N PHE A 130 -19.07 -21.59 14.12
CA PHE A 130 -18.30 -20.74 15.02
C PHE A 130 -17.46 -19.74 14.21
N PHE A 131 -16.97 -18.71 14.87
CA PHE A 131 -16.20 -17.68 14.20
C PHE A 131 -14.73 -18.05 14.09
N ILE A 132 -14.22 -18.05 12.87
CA ILE A 132 -12.78 -18.17 12.55
C ILE A 132 -12.30 -16.80 12.11
N SER A 133 -11.35 -16.22 12.85
CA SER A 133 -10.82 -14.90 12.55
C SER A 133 -9.67 -14.98 11.53
N ASN A 134 -9.57 -13.94 10.74
CA ASN A 134 -8.40 -13.74 9.87
C ASN A 134 -7.13 -13.59 10.72
N GLY A 135 -6.23 -14.56 10.65
CA GLY A 135 -5.02 -14.68 11.46
C GLY A 135 -5.05 -15.83 12.46
N ASP A 136 -6.19 -16.50 12.66
CA ASP A 136 -6.28 -17.67 13.51
C ASP A 136 -5.45 -18.83 12.97
N PHE A 137 -4.73 -19.48 13.88
CA PHE A 137 -3.94 -20.66 13.57
C PHE A 137 -4.75 -21.94 13.78
N GLY A 138 -4.58 -22.85 12.84
CA GLY A 138 -5.22 -24.17 12.87
C GLY A 138 -4.23 -25.30 12.60
N LEU A 139 -4.73 -26.50 12.85
CA LEU A 139 -4.02 -27.75 12.59
C LEU A 139 -4.84 -28.63 11.64
N VAL A 140 -4.18 -29.19 10.64
CA VAL A 140 -4.79 -30.14 9.73
C VAL A 140 -4.78 -31.53 10.39
N LYS A 141 -5.94 -32.14 10.59
CA LYS A 141 -6.08 -33.48 11.18
C LYS A 141 -6.12 -34.58 10.12
N GLN A 142 -6.80 -34.29 9.01
CA GLN A 142 -6.96 -35.24 7.92
C GLN A 142 -7.16 -34.50 6.60
N VAL A 143 -6.69 -35.09 5.51
CA VAL A 143 -6.79 -34.53 4.16
C VAL A 143 -7.27 -35.62 3.21
N SER A 144 -8.25 -35.30 2.36
CA SER A 144 -8.64 -36.21 1.26
C SER A 144 -7.50 -36.34 0.24
N PRO A 145 -7.23 -37.51 -0.28
CA PRO A 145 -6.28 -37.68 -1.39
C PRO A 145 -6.78 -37.04 -2.68
N GLU A 146 -8.08 -36.86 -2.83
CA GLU A 146 -8.71 -36.30 -4.03
C GLU A 146 -8.74 -34.78 -3.99
N VAL A 147 -8.42 -34.18 -5.13
CA VAL A 147 -8.60 -32.73 -5.40
C VAL A 147 -9.75 -32.57 -6.36
N GLU A 148 -10.73 -31.76 -5.98
CA GLU A 148 -11.80 -31.39 -6.88
C GLU A 148 -11.39 -30.16 -7.70
N GLU A 149 -11.34 -30.29 -9.02
CA GLU A 149 -11.07 -29.19 -9.93
C GLU A 149 -12.34 -28.68 -10.60
N ARG A 150 -12.50 -27.34 -10.62
CA ARG A 150 -13.62 -26.66 -11.28
C ARG A 150 -13.08 -25.53 -12.15
N THR A 151 -13.34 -25.58 -13.44
CA THR A 151 -12.91 -24.54 -14.38
C THR A 151 -14.08 -23.67 -14.77
N VAL A 152 -13.93 -22.37 -14.56
CA VAL A 152 -14.91 -21.34 -14.90
C VAL A 152 -14.29 -20.36 -15.89
N THR A 153 -14.98 -20.10 -17.00
CA THR A 153 -14.51 -19.15 -18.01
C THR A 153 -15.08 -17.76 -17.74
N LEU A 154 -14.19 -16.81 -17.41
CA LEU A 154 -14.53 -15.40 -17.30
C LEU A 154 -14.49 -14.75 -18.68
N LYS A 155 -15.51 -13.96 -19.02
CA LYS A 155 -15.52 -13.11 -20.21
C LYS A 155 -15.11 -11.70 -19.81
N ARG A 156 -14.02 -11.21 -20.39
CA ARG A 156 -13.52 -9.85 -20.19
C ARG A 156 -13.55 -9.10 -21.51
N LYS A 157 -14.20 -7.95 -21.55
CA LYS A 157 -14.14 -7.07 -22.72
C LYS A 157 -12.82 -6.29 -22.67
N ILE A 158 -12.01 -6.42 -23.71
CA ILE A 158 -10.77 -5.66 -23.88
C ILE A 158 -11.17 -4.24 -24.26
N LYS A 159 -10.76 -3.25 -23.46
CA LYS A 159 -11.17 -1.85 -23.66
C LYS A 159 -10.63 -1.25 -24.96
N GLU A 160 -9.48 -1.75 -25.43
CA GLU A 160 -8.75 -1.21 -26.59
C GLU A 160 -9.30 -1.72 -27.93
N THR A 161 -9.70 -2.98 -28.00
CA THR A 161 -10.18 -3.62 -29.25
C THR A 161 -11.69 -3.84 -29.27
N GLY A 162 -12.35 -3.76 -28.11
CA GLY A 162 -13.77 -4.11 -27.98
C GLY A 162 -14.06 -5.61 -28.03
N GLU A 163 -13.05 -6.43 -28.25
CA GLU A 163 -13.15 -7.89 -28.31
C GLU A 163 -13.37 -8.49 -26.92
N THR A 164 -14.00 -9.67 -26.90
CA THR A 164 -14.23 -10.40 -25.65
C THR A 164 -13.21 -11.51 -25.51
N GLU A 165 -12.31 -11.35 -24.56
CA GLU A 165 -11.36 -12.37 -24.15
C GLU A 165 -12.04 -13.37 -23.20
N SER A 166 -11.78 -14.66 -23.40
CA SER A 166 -12.22 -15.75 -22.53
C SER A 166 -11.06 -16.24 -21.68
N ILE A 167 -11.15 -16.01 -20.38
CA ILE A 167 -10.09 -16.36 -19.41
C ILE A 167 -10.58 -17.54 -18.58
N PRO A 168 -10.03 -18.77 -18.78
CA PRO A 168 -10.34 -19.90 -17.91
C PRO A 168 -9.65 -19.73 -16.57
N ILE A 169 -10.40 -19.90 -15.48
CA ILE A 169 -9.91 -19.94 -14.10
C ILE A 169 -10.22 -21.30 -13.53
N THR A 170 -9.19 -22.04 -13.16
CA THR A 170 -9.34 -23.32 -12.48
C THR A 170 -9.27 -23.10 -10.98
N LEU A 171 -10.26 -23.60 -10.26
CA LEU A 171 -10.40 -23.56 -8.81
C LEU A 171 -10.16 -24.98 -8.27
N ARG A 172 -9.21 -25.15 -7.36
CA ARG A 172 -8.91 -26.45 -6.74
C ARG A 172 -9.38 -26.47 -5.30
N PHE A 173 -10.14 -27.49 -4.98
CA PHE A 173 -10.69 -27.70 -3.65
C PHE A 173 -10.25 -29.04 -3.09
N ARG A 174 -9.98 -29.07 -1.80
CA ARG A 174 -9.66 -30.30 -1.09
C ARG A 174 -10.46 -30.43 0.18
N LYS A 175 -11.15 -31.55 0.34
CA LYS A 175 -11.88 -31.88 1.54
C LYS A 175 -10.90 -32.24 2.66
N SER A 176 -11.04 -31.63 3.83
CA SER A 176 -10.11 -31.81 4.95
C SER A 176 -10.81 -31.69 6.29
N ILE A 177 -10.24 -32.32 7.32
CA ILE A 177 -10.61 -32.07 8.72
C ILE A 177 -9.55 -31.16 9.30
N VAL A 178 -9.98 -29.97 9.71
CA VAL A 178 -9.11 -28.94 10.31
C VAL A 178 -9.60 -28.57 11.70
N GLY A 179 -8.68 -28.18 12.58
CA GLY A 179 -8.97 -27.72 13.93
C GLY A 179 -8.53 -26.30 14.14
N PHE A 180 -9.41 -25.48 14.70
CA PHE A 180 -9.12 -24.14 15.18
C PHE A 180 -9.53 -24.02 16.66
N LYS A 181 -8.98 -23.02 17.36
CA LYS A 181 -9.41 -22.70 18.73
C LYS A 181 -10.63 -21.81 18.69
N GLU A 182 -11.63 -22.14 19.51
CA GLU A 182 -12.74 -21.24 19.81
C GLU A 182 -12.30 -20.08 20.71
N LEU A 183 -13.16 -19.10 20.95
CA LEU A 183 -12.86 -17.93 21.79
C LEU A 183 -12.48 -18.29 23.24
N ASP A 184 -12.97 -19.42 23.75
CA ASP A 184 -12.62 -19.97 25.06
C ASP A 184 -11.30 -20.76 25.08
N GLY A 185 -10.63 -20.87 23.92
CA GLY A 185 -9.39 -21.62 23.74
C GLY A 185 -9.56 -23.12 23.46
N THR A 186 -10.81 -23.64 23.46
CA THR A 186 -11.10 -25.05 23.18
C THR A 186 -10.83 -25.39 21.72
N PRO A 187 -10.06 -26.45 21.41
CA PRO A 187 -9.83 -26.87 20.04
C PRO A 187 -11.08 -27.53 19.46
N ARG A 188 -11.56 -27.03 18.33
CA ARG A 188 -12.68 -27.60 17.59
C ARG A 188 -12.22 -28.09 16.23
N PHE A 189 -12.45 -29.40 15.97
CA PHE A 189 -12.18 -30.03 14.68
C PHE A 189 -13.48 -30.20 13.91
N PHE A 190 -13.43 -29.88 12.62
CA PHE A 190 -14.58 -29.96 11.73
C PHE A 190 -14.14 -30.25 10.30
N GLU A 191 -15.05 -30.80 9.53
CA GLU A 191 -14.86 -31.03 8.11
C GLU A 191 -15.09 -29.74 7.34
N ALA A 192 -14.16 -29.41 6.45
CA ALA A 192 -14.22 -28.22 5.61
C ALA A 192 -13.67 -28.49 4.21
N MET A 193 -14.18 -27.75 3.25
CA MET A 193 -13.55 -27.59 1.95
C MET A 193 -12.47 -26.52 2.08
N ILE A 194 -11.25 -26.82 1.60
CA ILE A 194 -10.13 -25.87 1.55
C ILE A 194 -9.93 -25.44 0.09
N TYR A 195 -9.75 -24.13 -0.14
CA TYR A 195 -9.27 -23.64 -1.44
C TYR A 195 -7.76 -23.84 -1.52
N GLU A 196 -7.34 -24.88 -2.26
CA GLU A 196 -5.98 -25.42 -2.16
C GLU A 196 -4.92 -24.52 -2.79
N ASP A 197 -5.20 -23.89 -3.93
CA ASP A 197 -4.22 -23.07 -4.67
C ASP A 197 -3.65 -21.94 -3.82
N LEU A 198 -4.44 -21.39 -2.89
CA LEU A 198 -4.01 -20.29 -2.04
C LEU A 198 -2.89 -20.69 -1.06
N LEU A 199 -2.84 -21.96 -0.63
CA LEU A 199 -1.79 -22.45 0.28
C LEU A 199 -0.39 -22.27 -0.31
N TYR A 200 -0.25 -22.45 -1.62
CA TYR A 200 1.04 -22.44 -2.33
C TYR A 200 1.35 -21.11 -3.01
N SER A 201 0.36 -20.22 -3.09
CA SER A 201 0.50 -18.90 -3.72
C SER A 201 1.37 -17.97 -2.86
N ASP A 202 2.06 -17.03 -3.47
CA ASP A 202 2.73 -15.89 -2.82
C ASP A 202 1.78 -14.70 -2.56
N GLN A 203 0.53 -14.78 -3.06
CA GLN A 203 -0.47 -13.74 -2.88
C GLN A 203 -1.06 -13.78 -1.45
N ALA A 204 -1.43 -12.60 -0.92
CA ALA A 204 -2.03 -12.51 0.41
C ALA A 204 -3.43 -13.11 0.50
N THR A 205 -4.21 -12.99 -0.58
CA THR A 205 -5.62 -13.39 -0.70
C THR A 205 -5.91 -13.80 -2.14
N LEU A 206 -7.12 -14.30 -2.37
CA LEU A 206 -7.59 -14.58 -3.72
C LEU A 206 -7.63 -13.30 -4.58
N SER A 207 -7.28 -13.43 -5.84
CA SER A 207 -7.41 -12.39 -6.85
C SER A 207 -8.89 -12.03 -7.08
N SER A 208 -9.12 -10.87 -7.72
CA SER A 208 -10.48 -10.46 -8.12
C SER A 208 -11.13 -11.48 -9.06
N ASP A 209 -10.34 -12.10 -9.94
CA ASP A 209 -10.86 -13.06 -10.93
C ASP A 209 -11.17 -14.42 -10.29
N GLU A 210 -10.37 -14.91 -9.35
CA GLU A 210 -10.70 -16.10 -8.56
C GLU A 210 -11.97 -15.89 -7.72
N ASN A 211 -12.15 -14.72 -7.09
CA ASN A 211 -13.37 -14.42 -6.35
C ASN A 211 -14.61 -14.38 -7.27
N LYS A 212 -14.48 -13.84 -8.49
CA LYS A 212 -15.56 -13.88 -9.51
C LYS A 212 -15.83 -15.30 -9.97
N ALA A 213 -14.77 -16.10 -10.18
CA ALA A 213 -14.90 -17.48 -10.59
C ALA A 213 -15.63 -18.33 -9.54
N LEU A 214 -15.32 -18.16 -8.24
CA LEU A 214 -16.06 -18.80 -7.14
C LEU A 214 -17.56 -18.46 -7.17
N TYR A 215 -17.88 -17.19 -7.39
CA TYR A 215 -19.28 -16.77 -7.49
C TYR A 215 -19.97 -17.34 -8.73
N LEU A 216 -19.30 -17.37 -9.86
CA LEU A 216 -19.85 -17.94 -11.09
C LEU A 216 -19.99 -19.47 -10.99
N ASP A 217 -19.03 -20.18 -10.39
CA ASP A 217 -19.15 -21.60 -10.11
C ASP A 217 -20.40 -21.92 -9.30
N PHE A 218 -20.65 -21.13 -8.24
CA PHE A 218 -21.87 -21.23 -7.46
C PHE A 218 -23.13 -21.03 -8.34
N CYS A 219 -23.15 -19.98 -9.17
CA CYS A 219 -24.29 -19.72 -10.07
C CYS A 219 -24.51 -20.83 -11.10
N ILE A 220 -23.44 -21.46 -11.60
CA ILE A 220 -23.52 -22.59 -12.56
C ILE A 220 -24.10 -23.83 -11.89
N ARG A 221 -23.71 -24.11 -10.63
CA ARG A 221 -24.26 -25.25 -9.87
C ARG A 221 -25.71 -25.05 -9.43
N HIS A 222 -26.16 -23.79 -9.34
CA HIS A 222 -27.50 -23.45 -8.88
C HIS A 222 -28.28 -22.61 -9.91
N PRO A 223 -28.53 -23.12 -11.13
CA PRO A 223 -29.10 -22.32 -12.23
C PRO A 223 -30.55 -21.89 -11.98
N GLY A 224 -31.30 -22.60 -11.12
CA GLY A 224 -32.68 -22.28 -10.77
C GLY A 224 -32.85 -21.17 -9.76
N LEU A 225 -31.81 -20.75 -9.07
CA LEU A 225 -31.90 -19.73 -8.03
C LEU A 225 -31.94 -18.32 -8.62
N LYS A 226 -32.97 -17.55 -8.28
CA LYS A 226 -33.06 -16.15 -8.69
C LYS A 226 -32.05 -15.29 -7.93
N ARG A 227 -31.12 -14.66 -8.62
CA ARG A 227 -30.12 -13.75 -8.02
C ARG A 227 -30.80 -12.67 -7.18
N GLY A 228 -30.28 -12.47 -5.95
CA GLY A 228 -30.80 -11.48 -5.01
C GLY A 228 -32.00 -11.93 -4.17
N SER A 229 -32.61 -13.11 -4.44
CA SER A 229 -33.63 -13.70 -3.59
C SER A 229 -33.06 -14.11 -2.23
N ARG A 230 -33.94 -14.31 -1.24
CA ARG A 230 -33.55 -14.82 0.07
C ARG A 230 -32.95 -16.22 -0.05
N GLU A 231 -33.60 -17.08 -0.81
CA GLU A 231 -33.16 -18.45 -1.06
C GLU A 231 -31.74 -18.49 -1.69
N PHE A 232 -31.47 -17.60 -2.68
CA PHE A 232 -30.13 -17.47 -3.26
C PHE A 232 -29.08 -17.11 -2.20
N LYS A 233 -29.38 -16.17 -1.30
CA LYS A 233 -28.45 -15.74 -0.25
C LYS A 233 -28.22 -16.84 0.78
N ASP A 234 -29.29 -17.52 1.21
CA ASP A 234 -29.20 -18.59 2.20
C ASP A 234 -28.40 -19.77 1.65
N THR A 235 -28.64 -20.15 0.38
CA THR A 235 -27.87 -21.21 -0.31
C THR A 235 -26.40 -20.83 -0.51
N LEU A 236 -26.11 -19.56 -0.87
CA LEU A 236 -24.74 -19.08 -1.03
C LEU A 236 -23.95 -19.12 0.30
N ILE A 237 -24.58 -18.73 1.40
CA ILE A 237 -23.97 -18.78 2.74
C ILE A 237 -23.70 -20.22 3.19
N ALA A 238 -24.54 -21.17 2.77
CA ALA A 238 -24.40 -22.58 3.10
C ALA A 238 -23.49 -23.37 2.14
N ASP A 239 -23.08 -22.77 1.02
CA ASP A 239 -22.33 -23.47 -0.03
C ASP A 239 -20.88 -23.74 0.40
N PRO A 240 -20.44 -25.02 0.43
CA PRO A 240 -19.13 -25.39 0.94
C PRO A 240 -17.96 -24.93 0.04
N TYR A 241 -18.18 -24.74 -1.26
CA TYR A 241 -17.14 -24.31 -2.19
C TYR A 241 -16.98 -22.81 -2.19
N PHE A 242 -18.10 -22.06 -2.20
CA PHE A 242 -18.05 -20.60 -2.09
C PHE A 242 -17.45 -20.16 -0.75
N ASN A 243 -17.75 -20.90 0.33
CA ASN A 243 -17.24 -20.67 1.68
C ASN A 243 -16.04 -21.54 2.03
N ALA A 244 -15.36 -22.13 1.04
CA ALA A 244 -14.15 -22.90 1.26
C ALA A 244 -13.13 -22.08 2.07
N LEU A 245 -12.48 -22.73 3.03
CA LEU A 245 -11.49 -22.11 3.88
C LEU A 245 -10.31 -21.61 3.04
N ARG A 246 -9.98 -20.35 3.22
CA ARG A 246 -8.83 -19.69 2.62
C ARG A 246 -7.69 -19.73 3.62
N LEU A 247 -6.76 -20.64 3.39
CA LEU A 247 -5.66 -20.94 4.31
C LEU A 247 -4.30 -20.64 3.69
N LYS A 248 -3.34 -20.34 4.55
CA LYS A 248 -1.90 -20.35 4.28
C LYS A 248 -1.21 -21.28 5.26
N PHE A 249 -0.01 -21.75 4.94
CA PHE A 249 0.81 -22.40 5.97
C PHE A 249 1.18 -21.39 7.05
N GLY A 250 1.25 -21.86 8.30
CA GLY A 250 1.35 -21.03 9.50
C GLY A 250 2.71 -21.08 10.21
N TYR A 251 3.79 -21.46 9.52
CA TYR A 251 5.16 -21.46 10.09
C TYR A 251 5.81 -20.10 10.00
N ALA A 252 5.46 -19.33 8.98
CA ALA A 252 5.89 -17.95 8.77
C ALA A 252 4.69 -17.07 8.41
N ILE A 253 4.71 -15.80 8.86
CA ILE A 253 3.63 -14.83 8.63
C ILE A 253 4.19 -13.43 8.36
N THR A 254 3.36 -12.56 7.79
CA THR A 254 3.71 -11.15 7.69
C THR A 254 3.54 -10.45 9.03
N CYS A 255 4.30 -9.37 9.24
CA CYS A 255 4.21 -8.57 10.46
C CYS A 255 2.79 -8.05 10.75
N HIS A 256 2.00 -7.71 9.71
CA HIS A 256 0.60 -7.31 9.89
C HIS A 256 -0.26 -8.42 10.50
N LYS A 257 0.00 -9.68 10.12
CA LYS A 257 -0.71 -10.85 10.67
C LYS A 257 -0.23 -11.22 12.08
N ALA A 258 0.97 -10.79 12.46
CA ALA A 258 1.52 -10.99 13.79
C ALA A 258 0.95 -10.01 14.83
N GLN A 259 0.27 -8.94 14.42
CA GLN A 259 -0.34 -7.99 15.34
C GLN A 259 -1.40 -8.66 16.21
N GLY A 260 -1.36 -8.38 17.51
CA GLY A 260 -2.27 -9.00 18.51
C GLY A 260 -1.81 -10.34 19.04
N SER A 261 -0.81 -11.00 18.45
CA SER A 261 -0.27 -12.29 18.89
C SER A 261 1.15 -12.15 19.45
N GLU A 262 1.61 -13.19 20.16
CA GLU A 262 2.95 -13.30 20.71
C GLU A 262 3.45 -14.75 20.66
N TRP A 263 4.76 -14.93 20.63
CA TRP A 263 5.42 -16.24 20.60
C TRP A 263 6.68 -16.23 21.48
N ASN A 264 7.00 -17.38 22.04
CA ASN A 264 8.22 -17.53 22.82
C ASN A 264 9.45 -17.26 21.97
N ASN A 265 9.50 -17.75 20.74
CA ASN A 265 10.62 -17.59 19.84
C ASN A 265 10.16 -16.93 18.53
N VAL A 266 10.70 -15.76 18.24
CA VAL A 266 10.38 -15.02 17.02
C VAL A 266 11.62 -14.87 16.16
N PHE A 267 11.53 -15.32 14.91
CA PHE A 267 12.56 -15.13 13.89
C PHE A 267 12.13 -13.98 12.98
N VAL A 268 12.94 -12.94 12.86
CA VAL A 268 12.65 -11.78 12.02
C VAL A 268 13.64 -11.70 10.87
N LYS A 269 13.15 -11.73 9.63
CA LYS A 269 13.94 -11.39 8.45
C LYS A 269 14.03 -9.87 8.34
N CYS A 270 15.16 -9.30 8.80
CA CYS A 270 15.33 -7.84 8.91
C CYS A 270 15.54 -7.15 7.56
N ARG A 271 16.14 -7.84 6.59
CA ARG A 271 16.34 -7.28 5.25
C ARG A 271 15.02 -7.29 4.48
N THR A 272 14.61 -6.10 4.04
CA THR A 272 13.37 -5.89 3.28
C THR A 272 13.68 -5.15 1.97
N ASN A 273 12.69 -5.02 1.10
CA ASN A 273 12.80 -4.22 -0.12
C ASN A 273 12.67 -2.71 0.14
N GLN A 274 12.43 -2.30 1.38
CA GLN A 274 12.34 -0.89 1.78
C GLN A 274 13.67 -0.42 2.38
N SER A 275 13.94 0.90 2.25
CA SER A 275 15.04 1.51 2.97
C SER A 275 14.84 1.35 4.48
N GLN A 276 15.88 0.91 5.19
CA GLN A 276 15.82 0.65 6.62
C GLN A 276 15.79 1.93 7.47
N LEU A 277 16.22 3.07 6.93
CA LEU A 277 16.22 4.37 7.63
C LEU A 277 14.93 5.17 7.28
N THR A 278 13.78 4.57 7.48
CA THR A 278 12.47 5.19 7.25
C THR A 278 11.51 4.92 8.40
N MET A 279 10.57 5.84 8.65
CA MET A 279 9.50 5.65 9.63
C MET A 279 8.74 4.35 9.40
N GLY A 280 8.47 3.99 8.14
CA GLY A 280 7.76 2.76 7.80
C GLY A 280 8.50 1.50 8.26
N TYR A 281 9.83 1.45 8.03
CA TYR A 281 10.65 0.33 8.48
C TYR A 281 10.76 0.27 10.01
N PHE A 282 10.96 1.42 10.70
CA PHE A 282 11.04 1.47 12.16
C PHE A 282 9.75 0.98 12.82
N ARG A 283 8.58 1.40 12.33
CA ARG A 283 7.27 0.93 12.81
C ARG A 283 7.08 -0.57 12.55
N TRP A 284 7.46 -1.04 11.38
CA TRP A 284 7.40 -2.45 11.01
C TRP A 284 8.31 -3.28 11.92
N PHE A 285 9.57 -2.86 12.09
CA PHE A 285 10.57 -3.56 12.90
C PHE A 285 10.21 -3.56 14.38
N TYR A 286 9.75 -2.43 14.91
CA TYR A 286 9.19 -2.33 16.26
C TYR A 286 8.06 -3.36 16.47
N THR A 287 7.10 -3.40 15.55
CA THR A 287 5.98 -4.34 15.63
C THR A 287 6.45 -5.79 15.58
N ALA A 288 7.40 -6.11 14.70
CA ALA A 288 7.91 -7.47 14.56
C ALA A 288 8.65 -7.96 15.81
N ILE A 289 9.60 -7.17 16.35
CA ILE A 289 10.39 -7.59 17.51
C ILE A 289 9.57 -7.65 18.81
N THR A 290 8.56 -6.78 18.95
CA THR A 290 7.67 -6.79 20.13
C THR A 290 6.69 -7.96 20.15
N ARG A 291 6.70 -8.85 19.17
CA ARG A 291 5.95 -10.12 19.21
C ARG A 291 6.66 -11.21 20.02
N THR A 292 7.88 -10.94 20.47
CA THR A 292 8.73 -11.89 21.19
C THR A 292 8.41 -11.90 22.68
N ALA A 293 8.08 -13.06 23.21
CA ALA A 293 7.92 -13.25 24.67
C ALA A 293 9.22 -13.69 25.36
N SER A 294 10.07 -14.49 24.70
CA SER A 294 11.29 -15.05 25.31
C SER A 294 12.54 -14.74 24.51
N THR A 295 12.69 -15.25 23.28
CA THR A 295 13.93 -15.09 22.50
C THR A 295 13.65 -14.58 21.10
N LEU A 296 14.37 -13.52 20.74
CA LEU A 296 14.35 -12.90 19.41
C LEU A 296 15.55 -13.37 18.59
N TYR A 297 15.26 -13.91 17.41
CA TYR A 297 16.26 -14.32 16.44
C TYR A 297 16.21 -13.37 15.24
N LEU A 298 17.32 -12.72 14.91
CA LEU A 298 17.40 -11.74 13.84
C LEU A 298 18.25 -12.26 12.69
N MET A 299 17.68 -12.32 11.51
CA MET A 299 18.39 -12.60 10.26
C MET A 299 18.70 -11.28 9.55
N ASP A 300 19.96 -11.06 9.20
CA ASP A 300 20.48 -9.82 8.60
C ASP A 300 20.10 -8.57 9.43
N PRO A 301 20.46 -8.51 10.74
CA PRO A 301 20.09 -7.37 11.59
C PRO A 301 20.69 -6.08 11.06
N PRO A 302 19.94 -4.96 11.12
CA PRO A 302 20.42 -3.68 10.65
C PRO A 302 21.59 -3.18 11.50
N LYS A 303 22.66 -2.71 10.82
CA LYS A 303 23.86 -2.09 11.41
C LYS A 303 24.17 -0.78 10.68
N LEU A 304 23.24 0.17 10.74
CA LEU A 304 23.29 1.40 9.97
C LEU A 304 23.53 2.59 10.89
N LYS A 305 24.56 3.37 10.58
CA LYS A 305 24.80 4.69 11.14
C LYS A 305 25.11 5.64 9.99
N LEU A 306 24.30 6.66 9.80
CA LEU A 306 24.68 7.78 8.95
C LEU A 306 25.70 8.61 9.70
N GLY A 307 26.86 8.84 9.09
CA GLY A 307 28.09 9.48 9.53
C GLY A 307 28.05 10.28 10.85
N GLY A 308 29.09 10.16 11.67
CA GLY A 308 29.13 10.84 12.96
C GLY A 308 28.95 12.34 12.80
N GLY A 309 27.90 12.89 13.41
CA GLY A 309 27.66 14.33 13.49
C GLY A 309 26.49 14.88 12.66
N ILE A 310 25.82 14.09 11.80
CA ILE A 310 24.63 14.55 11.10
C ILE A 310 23.39 13.87 11.69
N THR A 311 22.60 14.62 12.44
CA THR A 311 21.28 14.19 12.91
C THR A 311 20.25 14.66 11.90
N LEU A 312 19.64 13.74 11.15
CA LEU A 312 18.49 14.04 10.30
C LEU A 312 17.26 14.13 11.20
N VAL A 313 16.93 15.33 11.64
CA VAL A 313 15.69 15.63 12.39
C VAL A 313 14.67 16.14 11.41
N SER A 314 13.64 15.36 11.11
CA SER A 314 12.48 15.84 10.36
C SER A 314 11.44 16.36 11.35
N ASN A 315 11.68 17.56 11.90
CA ASN A 315 10.67 18.29 12.67
C ASN A 315 10.24 19.53 11.87
N PRO A 316 8.96 19.79 11.66
CA PRO A 316 8.53 21.03 11.06
C PRO A 316 8.75 22.16 12.07
N GLY A 317 9.84 22.94 11.91
CA GLY A 317 10.07 24.15 12.69
C GLY A 317 11.45 24.35 13.30
N MET A 318 12.48 23.51 13.04
CA MET A 318 13.83 23.77 13.53
C MET A 318 14.82 24.10 12.42
N SER A 319 15.38 25.29 12.50
CA SER A 319 16.51 25.75 11.69
C SER A 319 17.80 24.98 12.02
N PHE A 320 18.54 24.59 10.99
CA PHE A 320 19.87 24.01 11.09
C PHE A 320 20.86 24.99 11.77
N SER A 321 21.44 24.59 12.91
CA SER A 321 22.69 25.13 13.41
C SER A 321 23.69 23.97 13.48
N GLY A 322 24.47 23.79 12.43
CA GLY A 322 25.55 22.82 12.39
C GLY A 322 26.87 23.51 12.80
N GLU A 323 27.39 23.21 13.98
CA GLU A 323 28.81 23.44 14.26
C GLU A 323 29.60 22.28 13.63
N VAL A 324 30.42 22.63 12.64
CA VAL A 324 31.37 21.71 12.02
C VAL A 324 32.62 21.73 12.87
N ASN A 325 32.81 20.74 13.73
CA ASN A 325 34.12 20.49 14.35
C ASN A 325 34.95 19.64 13.38
N ALA A 326 35.94 20.28 12.75
CA ALA A 326 36.95 19.62 11.92
C ALA A 326 37.92 18.81 12.78
N PRO A 327 38.31 17.60 12.35
CA PRO A 327 39.41 16.89 13.01
C PRO A 327 40.75 17.57 12.71
N LYS A 328 41.60 17.71 13.72
CA LYS A 328 42.97 18.18 13.58
C LYS A 328 43.76 17.19 12.73
N GLU A 329 44.33 17.68 11.64
CA GLU A 329 45.32 16.98 10.84
C GLU A 329 46.65 16.91 11.56
N ASP A 330 47.28 15.72 11.58
CA ASP A 330 48.71 15.57 11.73
C ASP A 330 49.37 15.55 10.36
N VAL A 331 50.35 16.45 10.23
CA VAL A 331 51.10 16.77 9.03
C VAL A 331 52.11 15.66 8.72
N ASN A 332 52.17 15.14 7.50
CA ASN A 332 53.45 15.02 6.77
C ASN A 332 53.30 14.88 5.26
N SER A 333 53.84 15.88 4.65
CA SER A 333 54.48 16.11 3.31
C SER A 333 54.57 14.98 2.28
N ASN A 334 54.17 15.22 1.02
CA ASN A 334 55.03 15.65 -0.08
C ASN A 334 54.28 15.83 -1.42
N SER A 335 54.43 17.04 -1.93
CA SER A 335 54.60 17.57 -3.29
C SER A 335 54.30 16.68 -4.52
N ASN A 336 53.46 17.12 -5.48
CA ASN A 336 53.87 17.88 -6.69
C ASN A 336 52.74 18.12 -7.67
N VAL A 337 52.62 19.41 -8.06
CA VAL A 337 52.53 20.03 -9.41
C VAL A 337 51.21 19.89 -10.21
N ILE A 338 50.60 21.07 -10.39
CA ILE A 338 49.61 21.53 -11.39
C ILE A 338 50.22 21.58 -12.80
N PRO A 339 49.48 21.52 -13.91
CA PRO A 339 49.01 22.79 -14.44
C PRO A 339 47.58 22.85 -15.02
N LYS A 340 47.08 24.10 -15.02
CA LYS A 340 45.95 24.69 -15.73
C LYS A 340 46.00 24.52 -17.23
N THR A 341 44.85 24.50 -17.89
CA THR A 341 44.60 25.47 -19.00
C THR A 341 43.08 25.58 -19.26
N GLU A 342 42.65 26.82 -19.36
CA GLU A 342 41.36 27.31 -19.86
C GLU A 342 41.27 27.13 -21.38
N GLU A 343 40.05 26.95 -21.92
CA GLU A 343 39.65 27.61 -23.15
C GLU A 343 38.11 27.74 -23.25
N VAL A 344 37.72 28.97 -23.45
CA VAL A 344 36.40 29.47 -23.77
C VAL A 344 36.20 29.36 -25.27
N VAL A 345 35.07 28.82 -25.75
CA VAL A 345 34.56 29.13 -27.10
C VAL A 345 33.05 29.30 -27.09
N THR A 346 32.68 30.43 -27.64
CA THR A 346 31.38 31.04 -27.86
C THR A 346 30.47 30.28 -28.84
N SER A 347 29.18 30.54 -28.65
CA SER A 347 27.99 30.16 -29.45
C SER A 347 28.09 30.33 -30.97
N PRO A 348 27.18 29.67 -31.71
CA PRO A 348 26.16 30.47 -32.37
C PRO A 348 24.71 29.96 -32.22
N VAL A 349 23.82 30.92 -32.21
CA VAL A 349 22.36 30.84 -32.34
C VAL A 349 21.99 30.30 -33.72
N ILE A 350 21.14 29.28 -33.78
CA ILE A 350 20.30 29.00 -34.97
C ILE A 350 18.90 28.61 -34.48
N THR A 351 17.94 29.30 -35.06
CA THR A 351 16.48 29.22 -34.84
C THR A 351 15.88 28.05 -35.65
N VAL A 352 14.73 27.54 -35.13
CA VAL A 352 13.58 26.89 -35.79
C VAL A 352 13.56 25.37 -35.89
N GLY A 353 12.52 24.81 -35.26
CA GLY A 353 11.97 23.49 -35.50
C GLY A 353 11.33 22.91 -34.24
N HIS A 354 10.01 23.05 -34.12
CA HIS A 354 9.23 22.39 -33.04
C HIS A 354 9.25 20.88 -33.25
N GLU A 355 10.22 20.20 -32.66
CA GLU A 355 10.08 18.82 -32.18
C GLU A 355 10.18 18.86 -30.67
N ALA A 356 9.19 18.31 -30.00
CA ALA A 356 9.14 18.24 -28.52
C ALA A 356 10.32 17.35 -28.07
N GLN A 357 11.44 17.97 -27.72
CA GLN A 357 12.59 17.28 -27.12
C GLN A 357 12.21 16.79 -25.74
N ASN A 358 12.35 15.49 -25.54
CA ASN A 358 12.27 14.82 -24.26
C ASN A 358 13.43 15.28 -23.37
N THR A 359 13.23 16.39 -22.61
CA THR A 359 14.29 17.11 -21.90
C THR A 359 14.70 16.46 -20.58
N PHE A 360 14.04 15.36 -20.12
CA PHE A 360 14.25 14.76 -18.79
C PHE A 360 14.36 13.23 -18.84
N ASP A 361 14.85 12.62 -19.92
CA ASP A 361 15.06 11.17 -20.08
C ASP A 361 13.86 10.29 -19.75
N ILE A 362 12.64 10.81 -19.91
CA ILE A 362 11.42 10.05 -19.71
C ILE A 362 11.43 8.82 -20.63
N PRO A 363 11.20 7.59 -20.11
CA PRO A 363 11.21 6.38 -20.91
C PRO A 363 10.31 6.49 -22.15
N THR A 364 10.90 6.25 -23.32
CA THR A 364 10.22 6.37 -24.63
C THR A 364 8.94 5.54 -24.66
N GLY A 365 7.80 6.15 -24.97
CA GLY A 365 6.49 5.49 -25.02
C GLY A 365 5.71 5.49 -23.71
N ASN A 366 6.23 6.07 -22.62
CA ASN A 366 5.46 6.24 -21.40
C ASN A 366 4.62 7.52 -21.44
N SER A 367 3.46 7.41 -22.06
CA SER A 367 2.53 8.51 -22.24
C SER A 367 2.03 9.12 -20.93
N PHE A 368 1.93 8.31 -19.88
CA PHE A 368 1.52 8.78 -18.56
C PHE A 368 2.57 9.72 -17.93
N LEU A 369 3.85 9.37 -17.99
CA LEU A 369 4.91 10.22 -17.43
C LEU A 369 5.07 11.52 -18.21
N MET A 370 4.90 11.48 -19.53
CA MET A 370 4.88 12.70 -20.37
C MET A 370 3.72 13.62 -19.98
N GLY A 371 2.50 13.10 -19.86
CA GLY A 371 1.34 13.86 -19.43
C GLY A 371 1.48 14.40 -17.99
N MET A 372 2.14 13.65 -17.11
CA MET A 372 2.45 14.11 -15.75
C MET A 372 3.42 15.28 -15.75
N LEU A 373 4.48 15.23 -16.56
CA LEU A 373 5.43 16.34 -16.72
C LEU A 373 4.73 17.62 -17.22
N GLU A 374 3.86 17.51 -18.22
CA GLU A 374 3.09 18.66 -18.71
C GLU A 374 2.17 19.25 -17.65
N LYS A 375 1.50 18.40 -16.87
CA LYS A 375 0.68 18.85 -15.74
C LYS A 375 1.53 19.55 -14.68
N VAL A 376 2.66 18.96 -14.27
CA VAL A 376 3.58 19.61 -13.32
C VAL A 376 4.02 20.98 -13.84
N ARG A 377 4.44 21.08 -15.11
CA ARG A 377 4.80 22.35 -15.74
C ARG A 377 3.66 23.36 -15.70
N SER A 378 2.43 22.93 -15.96
CA SER A 378 1.26 23.83 -15.93
C SER A 378 0.96 24.37 -14.52
N TYR A 379 1.16 23.58 -13.47
CA TYR A 379 0.93 24.00 -12.10
C TYR A 379 2.00 24.96 -11.56
N ILE A 380 3.25 24.85 -12.00
CA ILE A 380 4.34 25.74 -11.59
C ILE A 380 4.51 26.97 -12.49
N ALA A 381 3.77 27.03 -13.61
CA ALA A 381 3.86 28.12 -14.57
C ALA A 381 3.54 29.47 -13.91
N GLY A 382 4.36 30.49 -14.18
CA GLY A 382 4.17 31.85 -13.63
C GLY A 382 4.66 32.05 -12.19
N HIS A 383 5.15 31.00 -11.51
CA HIS A 383 5.64 31.08 -10.13
C HIS A 383 7.18 31.20 -10.00
N GLY A 384 7.89 31.37 -11.12
CA GLY A 384 9.37 31.44 -11.16
C GLY A 384 10.05 30.16 -10.69
N ILE A 385 9.36 29.00 -10.82
CA ILE A 385 9.86 27.68 -10.45
C ILE A 385 10.22 26.91 -11.71
N GLU A 386 11.41 26.33 -11.71
CA GLU A 386 11.94 25.53 -12.82
C GLU A 386 12.14 24.07 -12.36
N ILE A 387 11.99 23.12 -13.28
CA ILE A 387 12.35 21.72 -13.07
C ILE A 387 13.79 21.56 -13.54
N GLU A 388 14.70 21.19 -12.63
CA GLU A 388 16.11 20.97 -12.94
C GLU A 388 16.37 19.54 -13.41
N HIS A 389 15.74 18.56 -12.76
CA HIS A 389 15.99 17.14 -13.00
C HIS A 389 14.79 16.29 -12.56
N ILE A 390 14.67 15.08 -13.13
CA ILE A 390 13.67 14.07 -12.75
C ILE A 390 14.36 12.72 -12.66
N ASP A 391 14.30 12.07 -11.48
CA ASP A 391 14.73 10.68 -11.32
C ASP A 391 13.53 9.75 -11.47
N HIS A 392 13.62 8.82 -12.42
CA HIS A 392 12.58 7.84 -12.70
C HIS A 392 12.79 6.57 -11.87
N LYS A 393 11.79 6.21 -11.03
CA LYS A 393 11.77 4.97 -10.23
C LYS A 393 10.43 4.26 -10.42
N PRO A 394 10.36 2.95 -10.24
CA PRO A 394 9.08 2.24 -10.34
C PRO A 394 8.02 2.84 -9.41
N TYR A 395 6.92 3.36 -9.99
CA TYR A 395 5.79 3.99 -9.29
C TYR A 395 6.12 5.26 -8.50
N LEU A 396 7.25 5.92 -8.78
CA LEU A 396 7.72 7.13 -8.13
C LEU A 396 8.55 7.99 -9.08
N GLU A 397 8.16 9.23 -9.28
CA GLU A 397 8.97 10.25 -9.93
C GLU A 397 9.49 11.22 -8.87
N LEU A 398 10.81 11.43 -8.83
CA LEU A 398 11.44 12.40 -7.96
C LEU A 398 11.83 13.63 -8.77
N TYR A 399 11.09 14.72 -8.57
CA TYR A 399 11.31 15.99 -9.24
C TYR A 399 12.22 16.89 -8.40
N PHE A 400 13.17 17.54 -9.07
CA PHE A 400 14.06 18.55 -8.51
C PHE A 400 13.60 19.91 -9.01
N PHE A 401 13.19 20.79 -8.11
CA PHE A 401 12.69 22.14 -8.42
C PHE A 401 13.65 23.20 -7.91
N LYS A 402 13.70 24.33 -8.63
CA LYS A 402 14.49 25.52 -8.28
C LYS A 402 13.67 26.79 -8.41
N ARG A 403 13.85 27.71 -7.47
CA ARG A 403 13.34 29.08 -7.51
C ARG A 403 14.44 30.05 -7.02
N GLY A 404 15.12 30.74 -7.95
CA GLY A 404 16.29 31.55 -7.62
C GLY A 404 17.43 30.73 -7.05
N GLN A 405 17.77 30.90 -5.77
CA GLN A 405 18.79 30.11 -5.05
C GLN A 405 18.18 28.99 -4.20
N GLU A 406 16.86 28.88 -4.12
CA GLU A 406 16.18 27.83 -3.38
C GLU A 406 16.03 26.58 -4.25
N HIS A 407 16.28 25.41 -3.67
CA HIS A 407 16.09 24.11 -4.32
C HIS A 407 15.19 23.23 -3.44
N CYS A 408 14.36 22.40 -4.05
CA CYS A 408 13.63 21.36 -3.34
C CYS A 408 13.41 20.11 -4.18
N ARG A 409 13.22 18.98 -3.50
CA ARG A 409 12.90 17.68 -4.10
C ARG A 409 11.49 17.27 -3.68
N VAL A 410 10.71 16.82 -4.65
CA VAL A 410 9.32 16.41 -4.43
C VAL A 410 9.10 15.03 -5.03
N ASN A 411 8.59 14.11 -4.20
CA ASN A 411 8.15 12.79 -4.61
C ASN A 411 6.73 12.87 -5.17
N ILE A 412 6.53 12.33 -6.37
CA ILE A 412 5.22 12.10 -6.97
C ILE A 412 5.04 10.59 -7.13
N ASN A 413 4.27 9.99 -6.21
CA ASN A 413 3.97 8.57 -6.24
C ASN A 413 2.73 8.30 -7.11
N TYR A 414 2.75 7.20 -7.86
CA TYR A 414 1.63 6.75 -8.68
C TYR A 414 1.47 5.23 -8.61
N ASN A 415 0.38 4.70 -9.12
CA ASN A 415 0.08 3.26 -9.09
C ASN A 415 0.07 2.65 -10.51
N GLY A 416 -0.03 1.32 -10.58
CA GLY A 416 -0.09 0.58 -11.86
C GLY A 416 -1.32 0.89 -12.72
N LYS A 417 -2.24 1.74 -12.26
CA LYS A 417 -3.38 2.27 -13.03
C LYS A 417 -3.14 3.70 -13.52
N SER A 418 -1.87 4.13 -13.59
CA SER A 418 -1.48 5.47 -14.03
C SER A 418 -2.19 6.59 -13.26
N LYS A 419 -2.31 6.45 -11.94
CA LYS A 419 -2.95 7.43 -11.06
C LYS A 419 -1.96 7.90 -10.00
N VAL A 420 -1.79 9.22 -9.87
CA VAL A 420 -1.01 9.81 -8.77
C VAL A 420 -1.69 9.52 -7.43
N THR A 421 -0.92 8.96 -6.51
CA THR A 421 -1.41 8.55 -5.19
C THR A 421 -0.95 9.48 -4.08
N ASN A 422 0.27 10.03 -4.21
CA ASN A 422 0.81 10.97 -3.23
C ASN A 422 1.78 11.95 -3.87
N VAL A 423 1.81 13.17 -3.32
CA VAL A 423 2.80 14.22 -3.61
C VAL A 423 3.34 14.70 -2.28
N SER A 424 4.67 14.66 -2.09
CA SER A 424 5.31 15.04 -0.83
C SER A 424 6.69 15.61 -1.05
N ALA A 425 7.00 16.73 -0.40
CA ALA A 425 8.36 17.27 -0.40
C ALA A 425 9.29 16.37 0.41
N ILE A 426 10.53 16.23 -0.06
CA ILE A 426 11.64 15.63 0.69
C ILE A 426 12.30 16.71 1.53
N ASP A 427 12.55 17.86 0.91
CA ASP A 427 13.20 18.98 1.58
C ASP A 427 12.15 19.82 2.31
N VAL A 428 12.37 20.04 3.61
CA VAL A 428 11.47 20.81 4.48
C VAL A 428 11.86 22.29 4.40
N ASN A 429 11.53 22.93 3.27
CA ASN A 429 11.70 24.37 3.06
C ASN A 429 10.44 25.00 2.46
N GLN A 430 10.43 26.34 2.35
CA GLN A 430 9.27 27.06 1.84
C GLN A 430 8.95 26.66 0.41
N LEU A 431 9.96 26.53 -0.46
CA LEU A 431 9.78 26.11 -1.84
C LEU A 431 9.15 24.72 -1.94
N GLY A 432 9.59 23.76 -1.12
CA GLY A 432 9.01 22.42 -1.09
C GLY A 432 7.54 22.41 -0.67
N SER A 433 7.17 23.23 0.33
CA SER A 433 5.79 23.40 0.78
C SER A 433 4.92 24.02 -0.31
N ASP A 434 5.42 25.08 -0.96
CA ASP A 434 4.73 25.80 -2.04
C ASP A 434 4.47 24.84 -3.22
N VAL A 435 5.50 24.08 -3.65
CA VAL A 435 5.39 23.13 -4.76
C VAL A 435 4.40 22.01 -4.44
N VAL A 436 4.43 21.42 -3.24
CA VAL A 436 3.46 20.38 -2.85
C VAL A 436 2.04 20.94 -2.86
N GLN A 437 1.84 22.15 -2.40
CA GLN A 437 0.54 22.80 -2.43
C GLN A 437 0.06 23.05 -3.87
N MET A 438 0.92 23.54 -4.76
CA MET A 438 0.61 23.73 -6.18
C MET A 438 0.28 22.42 -6.87
N LEU A 439 1.02 21.34 -6.56
CA LEU A 439 0.84 20.01 -7.15
C LEU A 439 -0.27 19.18 -6.48
N ALA A 440 -0.98 19.71 -5.49
CA ALA A 440 -2.06 18.99 -4.80
C ALA A 440 -3.15 18.49 -5.77
N GLY A 441 -3.40 19.24 -6.84
CA GLY A 441 -4.34 18.90 -7.91
C GLY A 441 -3.96 17.64 -8.73
N LEU A 442 -2.68 17.22 -8.73
CA LEU A 442 -2.24 16.02 -9.48
C LEU A 442 -2.94 14.74 -9.01
N LYS A 443 -3.34 14.63 -7.76
CA LYS A 443 -4.07 13.44 -7.23
C LYS A 443 -5.45 13.27 -7.86
N ALA A 444 -6.07 14.38 -8.26
CA ALA A 444 -7.39 14.42 -8.91
C ALA A 444 -7.29 14.47 -10.44
N ALA A 445 -6.12 14.84 -10.99
CA ALA A 445 -5.92 14.98 -12.42
C ALA A 445 -5.88 13.62 -13.13
N ILE A 446 -6.58 13.52 -14.27
CA ILE A 446 -6.36 12.44 -15.24
C ILE A 446 -5.12 12.84 -16.04
N ILE A 447 -4.09 12.02 -15.95
CA ILE A 447 -2.88 12.16 -16.73
C ILE A 447 -3.02 11.26 -17.94
N SER A 448 -3.59 11.78 -19.03
CA SER A 448 -3.67 11.10 -20.33
C SER A 448 -2.98 11.97 -21.39
N THR A 449 -2.35 11.31 -22.36
CA THR A 449 -1.61 11.93 -23.48
C THR A 449 -2.49 12.43 -24.60
N GLU A 450 -3.80 12.34 -24.47
CA GLU A 450 -4.72 12.92 -25.45
C GLU A 450 -5.24 14.24 -24.89
N ALA A 451 -4.81 15.33 -25.49
CA ALA A 451 -5.44 16.66 -25.39
C ALA A 451 -6.81 16.64 -26.09
N ALA A 452 -7.67 15.71 -25.68
CA ALA A 452 -9.00 15.54 -26.24
C ALA A 452 -9.98 15.08 -25.17
N ALA A 453 -10.15 15.88 -24.12
CA ALA A 453 -11.26 15.63 -23.19
C ALA A 453 -11.72 16.87 -22.43
N ALA A 454 -11.69 18.02 -23.03
CA ALA A 454 -12.55 19.13 -22.65
C ALA A 454 -13.87 19.11 -23.44
N GLN A 455 -14.10 18.10 -24.29
CA GLN A 455 -15.37 17.87 -24.96
C GLN A 455 -15.93 16.55 -24.44
N GLY A 456 -16.71 16.65 -23.35
CA GLY A 456 -17.49 15.52 -22.84
C GLY A 456 -18.54 15.14 -23.89
N VAL A 457 -18.20 14.22 -24.77
CA VAL A 457 -19.21 13.56 -25.63
C VAL A 457 -19.64 12.30 -24.90
N PHE A 458 -20.83 12.33 -24.33
CA PHE A 458 -21.43 11.19 -23.65
C PHE A 458 -22.39 10.46 -24.61
N GLU A 459 -22.57 9.16 -24.43
CA GLU A 459 -23.53 8.36 -25.23
C GLU A 459 -24.98 8.86 -25.09
N GLU A 460 -25.32 9.52 -24.00
CA GLU A 460 -26.63 9.98 -23.65
C GLU A 460 -26.74 11.50 -23.81
N ASP A 461 -27.63 11.98 -24.67
CA ASP A 461 -27.83 13.42 -24.99
C ASP A 461 -28.10 14.28 -23.76
N PHE A 462 -28.87 13.79 -22.77
CA PHE A 462 -29.15 14.56 -21.56
C PHE A 462 -27.90 14.84 -20.70
N LEU A 463 -26.87 13.95 -20.76
CA LEU A 463 -25.60 14.15 -20.10
C LEU A 463 -24.74 15.19 -20.84
N ASN A 464 -24.81 15.24 -22.17
CA ASN A 464 -24.14 16.25 -22.97
C ASN A 464 -24.74 17.65 -22.69
N GLN A 465 -26.06 17.76 -22.70
CA GLN A 465 -26.77 19.01 -22.38
C GLN A 465 -26.47 19.49 -20.96
N PHE A 466 -26.43 18.57 -20.01
CA PHE A 466 -26.06 18.89 -18.63
C PHE A 466 -24.62 19.37 -18.52
N HIS A 467 -23.69 18.70 -19.19
CA HIS A 467 -22.27 19.06 -19.21
C HIS A 467 -22.05 20.46 -19.80
N GLU A 468 -22.68 20.77 -20.93
CA GLU A 468 -22.62 22.09 -21.55
C GLU A 468 -23.14 23.18 -20.63
N ARG A 469 -24.32 22.96 -20.02
CA ARG A 469 -24.92 23.91 -19.06
C ARG A 469 -24.03 24.11 -17.84
N LEU A 470 -23.54 23.02 -17.25
CA LEU A 470 -22.73 23.07 -16.05
C LEU A 470 -21.38 23.75 -16.30
N THR A 471 -20.79 23.51 -17.46
CA THR A 471 -19.53 24.14 -17.87
C THR A 471 -19.72 25.63 -18.13
N ALA A 472 -20.81 26.03 -18.76
CA ALA A 472 -21.15 27.45 -18.97
C ALA A 472 -21.31 28.18 -17.62
N LEU A 473 -22.09 27.62 -16.69
CA LEU A 473 -22.26 28.16 -15.33
C LEU A 473 -20.94 28.24 -14.55
N ALA A 474 -20.05 27.28 -14.75
CA ALA A 474 -18.73 27.29 -14.12
C ALA A 474 -17.85 28.44 -14.64
N ILE A 475 -17.82 28.65 -15.95
CA ILE A 475 -17.07 29.72 -16.60
C ILE A 475 -17.56 31.10 -16.13
N GLU A 476 -18.88 31.31 -16.01
CA GLU A 476 -19.47 32.57 -15.50
C GLU A 476 -18.99 32.92 -14.09
N GLN A 477 -18.62 31.91 -13.28
CA GLN A 477 -18.10 32.08 -11.92
C GLN A 477 -16.56 31.98 -11.84
N GLY A 478 -15.87 32.05 -12.96
CA GLY A 478 -14.41 31.99 -13.03
C GLY A 478 -13.83 30.60 -12.65
N LEU A 479 -14.63 29.55 -12.81
CA LEU A 479 -14.22 28.18 -12.58
C LEU A 479 -13.88 27.48 -13.90
N VAL A 480 -12.94 26.54 -13.83
CA VAL A 480 -12.62 25.65 -14.95
C VAL A 480 -13.08 24.23 -14.58
N VAL A 481 -13.61 23.50 -15.56
CA VAL A 481 -13.96 22.08 -15.44
C VAL A 481 -12.93 21.26 -16.22
N PRO A 482 -11.77 20.95 -15.61
CA PRO A 482 -10.68 20.27 -16.31
C PRO A 482 -10.97 18.81 -16.63
N SER A 483 -11.91 18.17 -15.93
CA SER A 483 -12.24 16.76 -16.20
C SER A 483 -13.64 16.39 -15.78
N VAL A 484 -14.25 15.50 -16.56
CA VAL A 484 -15.45 14.76 -16.22
C VAL A 484 -15.22 13.26 -16.46
N GLN A 485 -15.62 12.42 -15.51
CA GLN A 485 -15.52 10.96 -15.62
C GLN A 485 -16.89 10.33 -15.59
N GLN A 486 -17.18 9.46 -16.54
CA GLN A 486 -18.41 8.70 -16.61
C GLN A 486 -18.30 7.38 -15.84
N TYR A 487 -19.25 7.13 -14.95
CA TYR A 487 -19.46 5.86 -14.26
C TYR A 487 -20.90 5.37 -14.49
N ASN A 488 -21.20 4.15 -14.08
CA ASN A 488 -22.57 3.65 -14.17
C ASN A 488 -23.51 4.47 -13.26
N TYR A 489 -24.44 5.19 -13.87
CA TYR A 489 -25.38 6.13 -13.22
C TYR A 489 -24.75 7.26 -12.41
N CYS A 490 -23.51 7.66 -12.73
CA CYS A 490 -22.80 8.73 -12.04
C CYS A 490 -21.79 9.41 -12.96
N GLN A 491 -21.69 10.75 -12.88
CA GLN A 491 -20.60 11.52 -13.45
C GLN A 491 -19.79 12.17 -12.34
N ARG A 492 -18.46 12.09 -12.42
CA ARG A 492 -17.56 12.80 -11.52
C ARG A 492 -16.99 14.01 -12.22
N TYR A 493 -17.29 15.18 -11.69
CA TYR A 493 -16.78 16.46 -12.15
C TYR A 493 -15.67 16.95 -11.25
N THR A 494 -14.62 17.52 -11.85
CA THR A 494 -13.59 18.28 -11.15
C THR A 494 -13.71 19.73 -11.55
N PHE A 495 -13.77 20.63 -10.56
CA PHE A 495 -13.79 22.08 -10.73
C PHE A 495 -12.53 22.67 -10.14
N THR A 496 -11.94 23.66 -10.79
CA THR A 496 -10.73 24.32 -10.30
C THR A 496 -10.84 25.84 -10.43
N ARG A 497 -10.28 26.55 -9.44
CA ARG A 497 -10.07 27.99 -9.44
C ARG A 497 -8.76 28.32 -8.73
N ALA A 498 -7.78 28.84 -9.47
CA ALA A 498 -6.41 29.04 -8.97
C ALA A 498 -5.84 27.76 -8.34
N HIS A 499 -5.70 27.70 -7.02
CA HIS A 499 -5.15 26.56 -6.29
C HIS A 499 -6.20 25.65 -5.65
N GLU A 500 -7.48 26.05 -5.72
CA GLU A 500 -8.58 25.30 -5.14
C GLU A 500 -9.10 24.25 -6.13
N VAL A 501 -9.42 23.08 -5.60
CA VAL A 501 -9.99 21.95 -6.35
C VAL A 501 -11.23 21.46 -5.63
N ALA A 502 -12.33 21.30 -6.36
CA ALA A 502 -13.58 20.74 -5.86
C ALA A 502 -14.01 19.57 -6.76
N VAL A 503 -14.18 18.40 -6.18
CA VAL A 503 -14.56 17.17 -6.92
C VAL A 503 -15.91 16.68 -6.41
N PHE A 504 -16.83 16.42 -7.33
CA PHE A 504 -18.19 15.97 -7.02
C PHE A 504 -18.61 14.78 -7.86
N ASN A 505 -19.28 13.84 -7.21
CA ASN A 505 -20.04 12.80 -7.88
C ASN A 505 -21.49 13.27 -8.07
N ILE A 506 -21.97 13.26 -9.31
CA ILE A 506 -23.32 13.66 -9.68
C ILE A 506 -24.05 12.42 -10.17
N TYR A 507 -25.08 12.00 -9.45
CA TYR A 507 -25.83 10.77 -9.71
C TYR A 507 -27.10 11.03 -10.49
N TYR A 508 -27.46 10.10 -11.37
CA TYR A 508 -28.70 10.09 -12.13
C TYR A 508 -29.34 8.69 -12.13
N ASN A 509 -30.60 8.61 -12.50
CA ASN A 509 -31.38 7.37 -12.52
C ASN A 509 -31.67 6.88 -13.94
N GLY A 510 -32.22 5.67 -14.05
CA GLY A 510 -32.62 5.08 -15.35
C GLY A 510 -33.72 5.84 -16.08
N LYS A 511 -34.37 6.86 -15.46
CA LYS A 511 -35.32 7.78 -16.08
C LYS A 511 -34.64 9.05 -16.59
N LYS A 512 -33.32 9.09 -16.68
CA LYS A 512 -32.51 10.23 -17.13
C LYS A 512 -32.66 11.49 -16.26
N GLN A 513 -32.90 11.33 -14.95
CA GLN A 513 -33.08 12.42 -14.02
C GLN A 513 -31.91 12.41 -13.02
N PHE A 514 -31.32 13.57 -12.77
CA PHE A 514 -30.34 13.75 -11.72
C PHE A 514 -30.99 13.62 -10.34
N SER A 515 -30.33 12.93 -9.42
CA SER A 515 -30.90 12.58 -8.12
C SER A 515 -30.19 13.26 -6.94
N ARG A 516 -28.87 13.33 -7.00
CA ARG A 516 -28.05 13.92 -5.94
C ARG A 516 -26.65 14.27 -6.44
N CYS A 517 -25.95 15.16 -5.72
CA CYS A 517 -24.51 15.37 -5.83
C CYS A 517 -23.84 15.11 -4.50
N GLU A 518 -22.66 14.51 -4.52
CA GLU A 518 -21.87 14.20 -3.34
C GLU A 518 -20.45 14.78 -3.48
N PRO A 519 -19.97 15.55 -2.49
CA PRO A 519 -18.61 16.06 -2.49
C PRO A 519 -17.61 14.92 -2.22
N MET A 520 -16.51 14.93 -2.95
CA MET A 520 -15.38 14.01 -2.72
C MET A 520 -14.30 14.73 -1.91
N ASN A 521 -14.51 14.83 -0.59
CA ASN A 521 -13.65 15.60 0.32
C ASN A 521 -12.17 15.14 0.29
N ASN A 522 -11.92 13.85 0.04
CA ASN A 522 -10.58 13.29 -0.09
C ASN A 522 -9.86 13.64 -1.41
N LEU A 523 -10.58 14.24 -2.37
CA LEU A 523 -10.08 14.67 -3.67
C LEU A 523 -10.18 16.18 -3.85
N SER A 524 -10.71 16.89 -2.87
CA SER A 524 -10.98 18.32 -2.90
C SER A 524 -10.11 19.08 -1.92
N THR A 525 -9.82 20.35 -2.23
CA THR A 525 -9.18 21.27 -1.29
C THR A 525 -10.24 21.76 -0.30
N PRO A 526 -10.04 21.67 1.02
CA PRO A 526 -10.96 22.27 1.98
C PRO A 526 -11.04 23.78 1.79
N GLY A 527 -12.26 24.33 1.60
CA GLY A 527 -12.41 25.77 1.39
C GLY A 527 -13.80 26.18 0.88
N PRO A 528 -14.03 27.46 0.65
CA PRO A 528 -15.32 28.02 0.22
C PRO A 528 -15.75 27.52 -1.16
N LEU A 529 -14.80 27.12 -2.03
CA LEU A 529 -15.08 26.62 -3.37
C LEU A 529 -16.05 25.44 -3.37
N MET A 530 -15.99 24.56 -2.37
CA MET A 530 -16.89 23.42 -2.24
C MET A 530 -18.36 23.82 -2.17
N ASN A 531 -18.69 24.84 -1.37
CA ASN A 531 -20.06 25.32 -1.20
C ASN A 531 -20.56 26.06 -2.46
N GLU A 532 -19.69 26.80 -3.12
CA GLU A 532 -20.00 27.49 -4.38
C GLU A 532 -20.34 26.48 -5.47
N VAL A 533 -19.53 25.40 -5.61
CA VAL A 533 -19.74 24.36 -6.60
C VAL A 533 -21.01 23.55 -6.32
N VAL A 534 -21.38 23.28 -5.06
CA VAL A 534 -22.67 22.66 -4.73
C VAL A 534 -23.83 23.49 -5.26
N SER A 535 -23.80 24.81 -5.04
CA SER A 535 -24.83 25.75 -5.53
C SER A 535 -24.91 25.76 -7.05
N LEU A 536 -23.76 25.73 -7.72
CA LEU A 536 -23.63 25.69 -9.17
C LEU A 536 -24.19 24.39 -9.75
N ILE A 537 -23.84 23.22 -9.20
CA ILE A 537 -24.35 21.91 -9.62
C ILE A 537 -25.87 21.87 -9.44
N THR A 538 -26.38 22.35 -8.31
CA THR A 538 -27.83 22.38 -8.04
C THR A 538 -28.58 23.20 -9.10
N LYS A 539 -28.04 24.35 -9.52
CA LYS A 539 -28.59 25.14 -10.63
C LYS A 539 -28.51 24.42 -11.97
N GLY A 540 -27.45 23.65 -12.21
CA GLY A 540 -27.30 22.84 -13.42
C GLY A 540 -28.27 21.69 -13.51
N MET A 541 -28.67 21.11 -12.37
CA MET A 541 -29.61 20.00 -12.26
C MET A 541 -31.10 20.42 -12.45
N SER A 542 -31.41 21.68 -12.18
CA SER A 542 -32.75 22.27 -12.40
C SER A 542 -32.91 22.74 -13.84
#